data_81e7acab9d28559a124e152adb2ffa32
#
_entry.id   81e7acab9d28559a124e152adb2ffa32
#
_cell.length_a   1.000
_cell.length_b   1.000
_cell.length_c   1.000
_cell.angle_alpha   90.00
_cell.angle_beta   90.00
_cell.angle_gamma   90.00
#
_symmetry.space_group_name_H-M   'P 1'
#
loop_
_entity.id
_entity.type
_entity.pdbx_description
1 polymer ?
#
loop_
_entity_poly.entity_id
_entity_poly.type
_entity_poly.pdbx_seq_one_letter_code
_entity_poly.pdbx_strand_id
1 'polypeptide(L)'
;MKVDLATLSGARVTVMGLGIHGGGLASALFFARRGARVTVTDLRSARVLQPAMEHLRAFPVRYVLERHDEEDFAHADLVIKNPAVDPASPFLRKAREHGVPIETDLSVFFSLARNPIIAVTGSKGKSTTASAIAYGLSQVHPGTRLGGNITVSPLSFLDELSADAPVVLELSSWQLGDLKGKGILKPAVSAFTVILPDHLDKYAGMTEYVADKKAVFEEQEPDQKAVFNLDDPWQRGFPNETRARPFFFSAGDLPADLCGAWWAAGVGMARLAPAAPAEEILTTALIPGSHNRRNLLCAGLVLMLYGVPAETLRDALARFPGVEHRLEHFLTWRGIRFYNDSAATIPQATIEAVGAVPEPVVLITGGTDKNIDFAPLAETLHLPRAIVLLSGTGTEKIRVLLSAAHVSADGPFDNLRDAVQMAMARAEELRSRVLSIEEASILFSPGCTSFGMFLNEFDRGRKFKEIVAALTAAEAASP
;
A
#
# COMPACT_ATOMS: atom_id res chain seq x y z
N MET A 1 9.53 -11.00 24.01
CA MET A 1 8.60 -11.15 25.17
C MET A 1 7.19 -11.08 24.61
N LYS A 2 6.27 -11.94 25.03
CA LYS A 2 4.86 -11.83 24.62
C LYS A 2 4.20 -10.72 25.45
N VAL A 3 3.49 -9.81 24.82
CA VAL A 3 2.68 -8.81 25.52
C VAL A 3 1.54 -9.54 26.22
N ASP A 4 1.46 -9.39 27.54
CA ASP A 4 0.37 -9.98 28.32
C ASP A 4 -0.68 -8.90 28.62
N LEU A 5 -1.89 -9.10 28.10
CA LEU A 5 -3.01 -8.18 28.31
C LEU A 5 -3.36 -7.99 29.79
N ALA A 6 -3.16 -9.02 30.61
CA ALA A 6 -3.47 -8.93 32.04
C ALA A 6 -2.57 -7.96 32.81
N THR A 7 -1.38 -7.66 32.29
CA THR A 7 -0.40 -6.75 32.92
C THR A 7 -0.49 -5.32 32.43
N LEU A 8 -1.37 -5.00 31.49
CA LEU A 8 -1.45 -3.66 30.88
C LEU A 8 -2.11 -2.62 31.78
N SER A 9 -3.02 -3.00 32.66
CA SER A 9 -3.70 -2.06 33.55
C SER A 9 -2.70 -1.40 34.52
N GLY A 10 -2.61 -0.07 34.47
CA GLY A 10 -1.66 0.73 35.23
C GLY A 10 -0.22 0.74 34.71
N ALA A 11 0.11 -0.09 33.71
CA ALA A 11 1.43 -0.11 33.09
C ALA A 11 1.78 1.23 32.42
N ARG A 12 3.04 1.65 32.54
CA ARG A 12 3.57 2.86 31.88
C ARG A 12 3.98 2.49 30.45
N VAL A 13 3.21 2.96 29.47
CA VAL A 13 3.47 2.68 28.06
C VAL A 13 3.87 3.97 27.36
N THR A 14 5.07 3.98 26.78
CA THR A 14 5.56 5.09 25.96
C THR A 14 5.36 4.78 24.49
N VAL A 15 4.54 5.58 23.80
CA VAL A 15 4.31 5.49 22.36
C VAL A 15 5.19 6.52 21.66
N MET A 16 6.24 6.05 20.99
CA MET A 16 7.20 6.89 20.27
C MET A 16 6.76 7.09 18.82
N GLY A 17 6.24 8.29 18.54
CA GLY A 17 5.65 8.68 17.28
C GLY A 17 4.15 8.41 17.21
N LEU A 18 3.32 9.43 17.50
CA LEU A 18 1.86 9.39 17.27
C LEU A 18 1.58 9.29 15.77
N GLY A 19 2.35 10.07 14.99
CA GLY A 19 2.24 10.08 13.54
C GLY A 19 0.94 10.66 13.01
N ILE A 20 0.85 10.75 11.69
CA ILE A 20 -0.33 11.24 10.96
C ILE A 20 -1.02 10.12 10.14
N HIS A 21 -0.45 8.92 10.11
CA HIS A 21 -0.91 7.78 9.33
C HIS A 21 -1.57 6.67 10.16
N GLY A 22 -1.90 6.95 11.42
CA GLY A 22 -2.77 6.10 12.25
C GLY A 22 -2.08 5.04 13.12
N GLY A 23 -0.85 4.56 12.81
CA GLY A 23 -0.22 3.48 13.58
C GLY A 23 0.05 3.81 15.05
N GLY A 24 0.64 4.99 15.32
CA GLY A 24 0.87 5.45 16.70
C GLY A 24 -0.43 5.77 17.43
N LEU A 25 -1.42 6.35 16.72
CA LEU A 25 -2.75 6.59 17.29
C LEU A 25 -3.44 5.28 17.69
N ALA A 26 -3.42 4.28 16.83
CA ALA A 26 -4.01 2.97 17.12
C ALA A 26 -3.36 2.32 18.35
N SER A 27 -2.02 2.39 18.44
CA SER A 27 -1.28 1.93 19.62
C SER A 27 -1.70 2.68 20.89
N ALA A 28 -1.71 4.02 20.86
CA ALA A 28 -2.09 4.82 22.01
C ALA A 28 -3.52 4.51 22.47
N LEU A 29 -4.48 4.40 21.55
CA LEU A 29 -5.86 4.01 21.84
C LEU A 29 -5.95 2.59 22.42
N PHE A 30 -5.23 1.64 21.83
CA PHE A 30 -5.21 0.24 22.27
C PHE A 30 -4.80 0.10 23.74
N PHE A 31 -3.70 0.76 24.12
CA PHE A 31 -3.19 0.70 25.50
C PHE A 31 -4.03 1.54 26.47
N ALA A 32 -4.48 2.73 26.05
CA ALA A 32 -5.32 3.60 26.89
C ALA A 32 -6.66 2.92 27.24
N ARG A 33 -7.31 2.26 26.27
CA ARG A 33 -8.55 1.48 26.50
C ARG A 33 -8.36 0.33 27.50
N ARG A 34 -7.14 -0.17 27.65
CA ARG A 34 -6.79 -1.25 28.61
C ARG A 34 -6.29 -0.74 29.95
N GLY A 35 -6.42 0.57 30.19
CA GLY A 35 -6.08 1.18 31.47
C GLY A 35 -4.59 1.45 31.68
N ALA A 36 -3.77 1.37 30.65
CA ALA A 36 -2.36 1.76 30.72
C ALA A 36 -2.21 3.28 30.91
N ARG A 37 -1.14 3.68 31.57
CA ARG A 37 -0.69 5.08 31.68
C ARG A 37 0.11 5.42 30.42
N VAL A 38 -0.56 5.96 29.42
CA VAL A 38 0.05 6.22 28.11
C VAL A 38 0.74 7.57 28.08
N THR A 39 2.02 7.56 27.71
CA THR A 39 2.78 8.74 27.29
C THR A 39 2.98 8.67 25.78
N VAL A 40 2.52 9.69 25.07
CA VAL A 40 2.78 9.87 23.64
C VAL A 40 3.90 10.87 23.46
N THR A 41 4.94 10.50 22.73
CA THR A 41 6.06 11.40 22.40
C THR A 41 6.24 11.49 20.89
N ASP A 42 6.36 12.73 20.34
CA ASP A 42 6.51 13.00 18.92
C ASP A 42 7.33 14.28 18.68
N LEU A 43 8.15 14.30 17.62
CA LEU A 43 8.93 15.49 17.24
C LEU A 43 8.08 16.58 16.56
N ARG A 44 6.83 16.28 16.22
CA ARG A 44 5.89 17.24 15.64
C ARG A 44 5.19 18.03 16.71
N SER A 45 4.73 19.24 16.30
CA SER A 45 3.96 20.12 17.18
C SER A 45 2.51 19.62 17.39
N ALA A 46 1.89 20.09 18.47
CA ALA A 46 0.48 19.82 18.77
C ALA A 46 -0.45 20.20 17.61
N ARG A 47 -0.14 21.27 16.87
CA ARG A 47 -0.93 21.72 15.71
C ARG A 47 -1.01 20.67 14.62
N VAL A 48 0.11 19.99 14.33
CA VAL A 48 0.18 18.94 13.31
C VAL A 48 -0.54 17.67 13.78
N LEU A 49 -0.44 17.36 15.08
CA LEU A 49 -0.98 16.14 15.67
C LEU A 49 -2.41 16.28 16.18
N GLN A 50 -2.99 17.49 16.13
CA GLN A 50 -4.33 17.77 16.68
C GLN A 50 -5.40 16.77 16.22
N PRO A 51 -5.50 16.37 14.94
CA PRO A 51 -6.51 15.39 14.53
C PRO A 51 -6.38 14.05 15.25
N ALA A 52 -5.15 13.56 15.47
CA ALA A 52 -4.91 12.32 16.19
C ALA A 52 -5.15 12.47 17.71
N MET A 53 -4.76 13.61 18.29
CA MET A 53 -4.97 13.91 19.71
C MET A 53 -6.45 14.03 20.07
N GLU A 54 -7.29 14.50 19.15
CA GLU A 54 -8.74 14.59 19.36
C GLU A 54 -9.38 13.20 19.59
N HIS A 55 -8.90 12.18 18.92
CA HIS A 55 -9.35 10.79 19.15
C HIS A 55 -8.96 10.25 20.53
N LEU A 56 -7.94 10.82 21.16
CA LEU A 56 -7.42 10.41 22.47
C LEU A 56 -8.01 11.23 23.63
N ARG A 57 -8.81 12.25 23.36
CA ARG A 57 -9.31 13.22 24.38
C ARG A 57 -10.08 12.59 25.55
N ALA A 58 -10.67 11.41 25.32
CA ALA A 58 -11.41 10.68 26.36
C ALA A 58 -10.51 9.91 27.34
N PHE A 59 -9.20 9.90 27.11
CA PHE A 59 -8.24 9.14 27.89
C PHE A 59 -7.19 10.05 28.54
N PRO A 60 -6.70 9.73 29.74
CA PRO A 60 -5.66 10.50 30.41
C PRO A 60 -4.28 10.23 29.79
N VAL A 61 -4.02 10.75 28.57
CA VAL A 61 -2.75 10.63 27.86
C VAL A 61 -1.84 11.79 28.16
N ARG A 62 -0.59 11.52 28.53
CA ARG A 62 0.46 12.53 28.66
C ARG A 62 1.12 12.73 27.30
N TYR A 63 1.33 14.00 26.91
CA TYR A 63 1.98 14.34 25.64
C TYR A 63 3.33 15.01 25.88
N VAL A 64 4.36 14.55 25.18
CA VAL A 64 5.69 15.14 25.08
C VAL A 64 5.95 15.42 23.60
N LEU A 65 5.73 16.65 23.17
CA LEU A 65 5.74 17.04 21.76
C LEU A 65 6.94 17.95 21.46
N GLU A 66 7.35 17.97 20.19
CA GLU A 66 8.52 18.68 19.66
C GLU A 66 9.85 18.22 20.27
N ARG A 67 9.83 17.15 21.05
CA ARG A 67 10.99 16.55 21.69
C ARG A 67 10.67 15.12 22.14
N HIS A 68 11.70 14.45 22.61
CA HIS A 68 11.60 13.25 23.43
C HIS A 68 12.29 13.50 24.78
N ASP A 69 11.85 12.80 25.82
CA ASP A 69 12.42 12.88 27.16
C ASP A 69 12.96 11.48 27.54
N GLU A 70 14.24 11.37 27.90
CA GLU A 70 14.90 10.09 28.19
C GLU A 70 14.24 9.33 29.33
N GLU A 71 13.71 10.05 30.36
CA GLU A 71 13.04 9.44 31.50
C GLU A 71 11.79 8.66 31.11
N ASP A 72 11.10 9.08 30.02
CA ASP A 72 9.93 8.40 29.51
C ASP A 72 10.28 7.04 28.89
N PHE A 73 11.52 6.83 28.50
CA PHE A 73 12.02 5.57 27.95
C PHE A 73 12.69 4.71 29.01
N ALA A 74 13.41 5.32 29.94
CA ALA A 74 14.12 4.64 31.02
C ALA A 74 13.15 3.99 32.04
N HIS A 75 12.02 4.66 32.29
CA HIS A 75 11.05 4.26 33.32
C HIS A 75 9.73 3.70 32.75
N ALA A 76 9.64 3.48 31.45
CA ALA A 76 8.50 2.77 30.88
C ALA A 76 8.50 1.27 31.28
N ASP A 77 7.32 0.70 31.32
CA ASP A 77 7.17 -0.77 31.42
C ASP A 77 7.14 -1.40 30.01
N LEU A 78 6.83 -0.57 28.99
CA LEU A 78 6.81 -0.93 27.58
C LEU A 78 6.98 0.30 26.70
N VAL A 79 7.82 0.22 25.67
CA VAL A 79 7.93 1.22 24.60
C VAL A 79 7.32 0.65 23.32
N ILE A 80 6.41 1.40 22.69
CA ILE A 80 5.88 1.11 21.36
C ILE A 80 6.49 2.10 20.37
N LYS A 81 7.35 1.62 19.48
CA LYS A 81 7.94 2.46 18.44
C LYS A 81 7.12 2.44 17.15
N ASN A 82 6.97 3.58 16.52
CA ASN A 82 6.49 3.66 15.15
C ASN A 82 7.55 3.06 14.19
N PRO A 83 7.18 2.32 13.13
CA PRO A 83 8.14 1.75 12.16
C PRO A 83 9.13 2.75 11.56
N ALA A 84 8.74 4.02 11.42
CA ALA A 84 9.62 5.09 10.89
C ALA A 84 10.72 5.56 11.88
N VAL A 85 10.65 5.14 13.14
CA VAL A 85 11.67 5.50 14.15
C VAL A 85 12.93 4.68 13.90
N ASP A 86 14.07 5.39 13.79
CA ASP A 86 15.37 4.77 13.63
C ASP A 86 15.68 3.82 14.82
N PRO A 87 15.97 2.53 14.56
CA PRO A 87 16.36 1.58 15.60
C PRO A 87 17.59 2.01 16.42
N ALA A 88 18.46 2.85 15.84
CA ALA A 88 19.64 3.42 16.50
C ALA A 88 19.34 4.65 17.38
N SER A 89 18.09 5.10 17.46
CA SER A 89 17.67 6.24 18.27
C SER A 89 18.23 6.18 19.68
N PRO A 90 18.81 7.28 20.23
CA PRO A 90 19.35 7.32 21.58
C PRO A 90 18.28 7.00 22.65
N PHE A 91 17.05 7.38 22.41
CA PHE A 91 15.92 7.10 23.30
C PHE A 91 15.59 5.59 23.37
N LEU A 92 15.61 4.90 22.22
CA LEU A 92 15.45 3.44 22.19
C LEU A 92 16.65 2.72 22.82
N ARG A 93 17.85 3.27 22.68
CA ARG A 93 19.04 2.77 23.38
C ARG A 93 18.86 2.90 24.89
N LYS A 94 18.40 4.07 25.37
CA LYS A 94 18.09 4.30 26.78
C LYS A 94 17.12 3.26 27.34
N ALA A 95 16.03 2.98 26.62
CA ALA A 95 15.09 1.92 26.97
C ALA A 95 15.79 0.55 27.12
N ARG A 96 16.63 0.15 26.14
CA ARG A 96 17.37 -1.12 26.18
C ARG A 96 18.32 -1.19 27.36
N GLU A 97 19.05 -0.11 27.67
CA GLU A 97 19.97 -0.03 28.83
C GLU A 97 19.27 -0.26 30.16
N HIS A 98 17.98 0.10 30.25
CA HIS A 98 17.14 -0.11 31.43
C HIS A 98 16.28 -1.39 31.37
N GLY A 99 16.52 -2.25 30.36
CA GLY A 99 15.77 -3.50 30.19
C GLY A 99 14.31 -3.34 29.80
N VAL A 100 13.92 -2.15 29.35
CA VAL A 100 12.55 -1.87 28.90
C VAL A 100 12.30 -2.52 27.54
N PRO A 101 11.27 -3.37 27.40
CA PRO A 101 10.92 -3.98 26.12
C PRO A 101 10.46 -2.95 25.11
N ILE A 102 10.90 -3.15 23.86
CA ILE A 102 10.53 -2.31 22.72
C ILE A 102 9.74 -3.17 21.73
N GLU A 103 8.51 -2.75 21.47
CA GLU A 103 7.60 -3.42 20.57
C GLU A 103 7.08 -2.44 19.50
N THR A 104 6.36 -2.98 18.50
CA THR A 104 5.62 -2.23 17.49
C THR A 104 4.14 -2.61 17.56
N ASP A 105 3.28 -1.88 16.90
CA ASP A 105 1.87 -2.26 16.76
C ASP A 105 1.71 -3.67 16.18
N LEU A 106 2.51 -4.01 15.18
CA LEU A 106 2.50 -5.35 14.58
C LEU A 106 3.00 -6.43 15.53
N SER A 107 4.09 -6.21 16.27
CA SER A 107 4.58 -7.24 17.20
C SER A 107 3.59 -7.49 18.34
N VAL A 108 2.91 -6.44 18.82
CA VAL A 108 1.79 -6.59 19.77
C VAL A 108 0.65 -7.39 19.13
N PHE A 109 0.25 -7.03 17.90
CA PHE A 109 -0.81 -7.74 17.17
C PHE A 109 -0.48 -9.23 17.00
N PHE A 110 0.69 -9.58 16.46
CA PHE A 110 1.10 -10.98 16.25
C PHE A 110 1.22 -11.77 17.56
N SER A 111 1.50 -11.11 18.68
CA SER A 111 1.54 -11.75 19.99
C SER A 111 0.15 -12.11 20.51
N LEU A 112 -0.88 -11.37 20.15
CA LEU A 112 -2.23 -11.47 20.68
C LEU A 112 -3.22 -12.16 19.73
N ALA A 113 -3.10 -11.89 18.42
CA ALA A 113 -4.01 -12.46 17.42
C ALA A 113 -3.86 -13.99 17.33
N ARG A 114 -5.00 -14.67 17.22
CA ARG A 114 -5.10 -16.12 16.98
C ARG A 114 -5.68 -16.42 15.60
N ASN A 115 -6.02 -15.39 14.87
CA ASN A 115 -6.64 -15.42 13.56
C ASN A 115 -5.70 -15.97 12.50
N PRO A 116 -6.20 -16.60 11.44
CA PRO A 116 -5.39 -16.96 10.29
C PRO A 116 -4.91 -15.66 9.60
N ILE A 117 -3.59 -15.50 9.54
CA ILE A 117 -2.95 -14.32 8.96
C ILE A 117 -2.39 -14.65 7.58
N ILE A 118 -2.64 -13.78 6.61
CA ILE A 118 -2.02 -13.78 5.29
C ILE A 118 -1.11 -12.56 5.22
N ALA A 119 0.20 -12.78 5.04
CA ALA A 119 1.19 -11.72 5.03
C ALA A 119 1.74 -11.49 3.61
N VAL A 120 1.65 -10.26 3.10
CA VAL A 120 2.10 -9.88 1.76
C VAL A 120 3.26 -8.90 1.85
N THR A 121 4.39 -9.23 1.21
CA THR A 121 5.57 -8.36 1.11
C THR A 121 6.14 -8.31 -0.30
N GLY A 122 7.18 -7.50 -0.50
CA GLY A 122 7.87 -7.23 -1.77
C GLY A 122 8.27 -5.77 -1.87
N SER A 123 8.89 -5.35 -2.97
CA SER A 123 9.21 -3.93 -3.22
C SER A 123 7.99 -3.20 -3.80
N LYS A 124 7.38 -3.74 -4.85
CA LYS A 124 6.18 -3.21 -5.53
C LYS A 124 5.07 -4.26 -5.60
N GLY A 125 3.82 -3.81 -5.75
CA GLY A 125 2.67 -4.71 -5.89
C GLY A 125 2.02 -5.16 -4.58
N LYS A 126 2.62 -4.94 -3.43
CA LYS A 126 2.10 -5.34 -2.11
C LYS A 126 0.65 -4.93 -1.87
N SER A 127 0.37 -3.63 -1.99
CA SER A 127 -0.96 -3.05 -1.69
C SER A 127 -2.03 -3.64 -2.62
N THR A 128 -1.75 -3.73 -3.91
CA THR A 128 -2.68 -4.32 -4.89
C THR A 128 -2.96 -5.79 -4.56
N THR A 129 -1.91 -6.58 -4.30
CA THR A 129 -2.04 -8.01 -3.97
C THR A 129 -2.79 -8.21 -2.66
N ALA A 130 -2.41 -7.50 -1.58
CA ALA A 130 -3.07 -7.60 -0.28
C ALA A 130 -4.55 -7.18 -0.35
N SER A 131 -4.85 -6.07 -1.05
CA SER A 131 -6.23 -5.60 -1.21
C SER A 131 -7.06 -6.57 -2.06
N ALA A 132 -6.51 -7.14 -3.13
CA ALA A 132 -7.20 -8.14 -3.96
C ALA A 132 -7.49 -9.43 -3.18
N ILE A 133 -6.54 -9.89 -2.34
CA ILE A 133 -6.75 -11.03 -1.44
C ILE A 133 -7.87 -10.71 -0.44
N ALA A 134 -7.82 -9.56 0.24
CA ALA A 134 -8.84 -9.17 1.21
C ALA A 134 -10.22 -9.03 0.55
N TYR A 135 -10.27 -8.45 -0.65
CA TYR A 135 -11.51 -8.32 -1.42
C TYR A 135 -12.09 -9.70 -1.79
N GLY A 136 -11.25 -10.62 -2.30
CA GLY A 136 -11.69 -11.99 -2.63
C GLY A 136 -12.15 -12.77 -1.39
N LEU A 137 -11.40 -12.69 -0.27
CA LEU A 137 -11.79 -13.33 0.99
C LEU A 137 -13.10 -12.78 1.55
N SER A 138 -13.35 -11.47 1.42
CA SER A 138 -14.58 -10.86 1.94
C SER A 138 -15.85 -11.39 1.27
N GLN A 139 -15.75 -12.02 0.09
CA GLN A 139 -16.87 -12.64 -0.60
C GLN A 139 -17.35 -13.93 0.10
N VAL A 140 -16.45 -14.60 0.85
CA VAL A 140 -16.75 -15.85 1.57
C VAL A 140 -16.61 -15.70 3.09
N HIS A 141 -15.83 -14.73 3.55
CA HIS A 141 -15.60 -14.41 4.95
C HIS A 141 -15.84 -12.91 5.22
N PRO A 142 -17.07 -12.47 5.49
CA PRO A 142 -17.41 -11.04 5.68
C PRO A 142 -16.60 -10.36 6.82
N GLY A 143 -16.10 -11.14 7.78
CA GLY A 143 -15.22 -10.66 8.86
C GLY A 143 -13.77 -10.36 8.47
N THR A 144 -13.38 -10.58 7.20
CA THR A 144 -12.03 -10.30 6.71
C THR A 144 -11.59 -8.87 7.04
N ARG A 145 -10.35 -8.72 7.53
CA ARG A 145 -9.73 -7.42 7.78
C ARG A 145 -8.43 -7.28 7.00
N LEU A 146 -8.17 -6.05 6.57
CA LEU A 146 -6.95 -5.66 5.86
C LEU A 146 -6.22 -4.58 6.67
N GLY A 147 -4.91 -4.73 6.85
CA GLY A 147 -4.10 -3.79 7.63
C GLY A 147 -2.61 -3.85 7.32
N GLY A 148 -1.81 -3.22 8.18
CA GLY A 148 -0.36 -3.14 8.05
C GLY A 148 0.12 -1.86 7.37
N ASN A 149 1.06 -1.96 6.45
CA ASN A 149 1.70 -0.82 5.77
C ASN A 149 0.77 0.00 4.86
N ILE A 150 -0.49 -0.34 4.79
CA ILE A 150 -1.55 0.39 4.06
C ILE A 150 -2.26 1.43 4.94
N THR A 151 -1.57 2.00 5.93
CA THR A 151 -2.07 3.04 6.85
C THR A 151 -3.15 2.59 7.86
N VAL A 152 -3.45 1.30 7.95
CA VAL A 152 -4.39 0.73 8.92
C VAL A 152 -3.63 -0.20 9.88
N SER A 153 -3.39 0.28 11.10
CA SER A 153 -2.78 -0.59 12.12
C SER A 153 -3.73 -1.71 12.52
N PRO A 154 -3.27 -2.97 12.56
CA PRO A 154 -4.13 -4.08 12.94
C PRO A 154 -4.60 -4.04 14.40
N LEU A 155 -3.96 -3.25 15.27
CA LEU A 155 -4.47 -3.00 16.62
C LEU A 155 -5.80 -2.24 16.63
N SER A 156 -6.13 -1.50 15.55
CA SER A 156 -7.38 -0.74 15.48
C SER A 156 -8.62 -1.63 15.41
N PHE A 157 -8.48 -2.86 14.94
CA PHE A 157 -9.58 -3.80 14.77
C PHE A 157 -9.41 -5.14 15.53
N LEU A 158 -8.32 -5.29 16.31
CA LEU A 158 -8.03 -6.54 17.01
C LEU A 158 -9.20 -7.02 17.90
N ASP A 159 -9.85 -6.10 18.61
CA ASP A 159 -10.96 -6.40 19.53
C ASP A 159 -12.28 -6.73 18.79
N GLU A 160 -12.35 -6.44 17.50
CA GLU A 160 -13.53 -6.69 16.65
C GLU A 160 -13.42 -8.00 15.86
N LEU A 161 -12.26 -8.68 15.92
CA LEU A 161 -12.04 -9.90 15.17
C LEU A 161 -12.84 -11.07 15.75
N SER A 162 -13.67 -11.72 14.94
CA SER A 162 -14.15 -13.07 15.26
C SER A 162 -12.99 -14.06 15.17
N ALA A 163 -13.05 -15.15 15.92
CA ALA A 163 -11.93 -16.08 16.09
C ALA A 163 -11.38 -16.69 14.78
N ASP A 164 -12.23 -16.81 13.77
CA ASP A 164 -11.97 -17.40 12.45
C ASP A 164 -11.77 -16.37 11.33
N ALA A 165 -11.94 -15.07 11.63
CA ALA A 165 -11.80 -14.01 10.64
C ALA A 165 -10.38 -13.96 10.06
N PRO A 166 -10.20 -14.08 8.72
CA PRO A 166 -8.90 -13.94 8.11
C PRO A 166 -8.41 -12.48 8.18
N VAL A 167 -7.12 -12.32 8.46
CA VAL A 167 -6.46 -11.01 8.47
C VAL A 167 -5.40 -10.98 7.38
N VAL A 168 -5.51 -10.03 6.46
CA VAL A 168 -4.52 -9.78 5.41
C VAL A 168 -3.65 -8.61 5.84
N LEU A 169 -2.34 -8.80 5.88
CA LEU A 169 -1.37 -7.77 6.28
C LEU A 169 -0.40 -7.47 5.14
N GLU A 170 -0.36 -6.22 4.72
CA GLU A 170 0.75 -5.70 3.94
C GLU A 170 1.91 -5.38 4.88
N LEU A 171 3.10 -5.94 4.61
CA LEU A 171 4.28 -5.75 5.45
C LEU A 171 5.44 -5.14 4.68
N SER A 172 5.99 -4.03 5.18
CA SER A 172 7.22 -3.42 4.68
C SER A 172 8.46 -4.15 5.21
N SER A 173 9.64 -3.90 4.61
CA SER A 173 10.91 -4.46 5.10
C SER A 173 11.22 -4.01 6.53
N TRP A 174 10.97 -2.76 6.88
CA TRP A 174 11.19 -2.25 8.24
C TRP A 174 10.31 -2.95 9.28
N GLN A 175 9.03 -3.13 8.97
CA GLN A 175 8.11 -3.86 9.84
C GLN A 175 8.53 -5.32 10.02
N LEU A 176 9.01 -5.96 8.95
CA LEU A 176 9.53 -7.33 8.99
C LEU A 176 10.84 -7.41 9.78
N GLY A 177 11.76 -6.44 9.61
CA GLY A 177 12.96 -6.33 10.41
C GLY A 177 12.68 -6.20 11.92
N ASP A 178 11.63 -5.44 12.30
CA ASP A 178 11.18 -5.32 13.69
C ASP A 178 10.56 -6.62 14.26
N LEU A 179 10.03 -7.49 13.41
CA LEU A 179 9.43 -8.77 13.79
C LEU A 179 10.41 -9.93 13.78
N LYS A 180 11.52 -9.79 13.04
CA LYS A 180 12.52 -10.84 12.81
C LYS A 180 13.07 -11.42 14.12
N GLY A 181 13.09 -12.74 14.23
CA GLY A 181 13.63 -13.48 15.37
C GLY A 181 12.80 -13.41 16.66
N LYS A 182 11.58 -12.85 16.63
CA LYS A 182 10.70 -12.77 17.80
C LYS A 182 9.90 -14.06 18.07
N GLY A 183 9.88 -15.01 17.15
CA GLY A 183 9.14 -16.27 17.26
C GLY A 183 7.62 -16.12 17.16
N ILE A 184 7.14 -15.01 16.61
CA ILE A 184 5.72 -14.66 16.54
C ILE A 184 5.18 -14.52 15.10
N LEU A 185 6.06 -14.40 14.11
CA LEU A 185 5.69 -14.17 12.72
C LEU A 185 5.48 -15.49 11.99
N LYS A 186 4.29 -16.08 12.16
CA LYS A 186 3.92 -17.38 11.59
C LYS A 186 2.61 -17.26 10.79
N PRO A 187 2.61 -16.53 9.65
CA PRO A 187 1.40 -16.40 8.85
C PRO A 187 0.98 -17.75 8.25
N ALA A 188 -0.32 -18.00 8.15
CA ALA A 188 -0.88 -19.18 7.48
C ALA A 188 -0.45 -19.25 6.00
N VAL A 189 -0.38 -18.07 5.36
CA VAL A 189 0.15 -17.90 4.01
C VAL A 189 1.04 -16.66 3.98
N SER A 190 2.28 -16.79 3.54
CA SER A 190 3.13 -15.65 3.17
C SER A 190 3.19 -15.51 1.64
N ALA A 191 3.23 -14.28 1.11
CA ALA A 191 3.32 -14.03 -0.32
C ALA A 191 4.32 -12.92 -0.62
N PHE A 192 5.25 -13.23 -1.54
CA PHE A 192 6.17 -12.26 -2.11
C PHE A 192 5.70 -11.79 -3.47
N THR A 193 5.64 -10.48 -3.70
CA THR A 193 5.32 -9.91 -5.02
C THR A 193 6.58 -9.86 -5.90
N VAL A 194 7.29 -8.74 -5.93
CA VAL A 194 8.55 -8.57 -6.66
C VAL A 194 9.57 -7.86 -5.79
N ILE A 195 10.85 -8.21 -5.93
CA ILE A 195 11.98 -7.56 -5.26
C ILE A 195 12.73 -6.71 -6.28
N LEU A 196 12.76 -5.41 -6.03
CA LEU A 196 13.45 -4.40 -6.82
C LEU A 196 14.27 -3.51 -5.89
N PRO A 197 15.31 -2.81 -6.37
CA PRO A 197 16.03 -1.83 -5.58
C PRO A 197 15.08 -0.77 -5.01
N ASP A 198 15.08 -0.65 -3.68
CA ASP A 198 14.27 0.33 -2.96
C ASP A 198 14.93 0.58 -1.59
N HIS A 199 14.73 1.75 -1.00
CA HIS A 199 15.23 2.12 0.32
C HIS A 199 16.74 1.96 0.53
N LEU A 200 17.58 2.09 -0.52
CA LEU A 200 19.04 1.97 -0.43
C LEU A 200 19.71 3.15 0.30
N ASP A 201 18.93 4.16 0.68
CA ASP A 201 19.30 5.21 1.63
C ASP A 201 19.27 4.75 3.09
N LYS A 202 18.63 3.62 3.38
CA LYS A 202 18.45 3.06 4.73
C LYS A 202 19.15 1.73 4.96
N TYR A 203 19.40 0.98 3.89
CA TYR A 203 20.07 -0.31 3.93
C TYR A 203 21.48 -0.21 3.35
N ALA A 204 22.43 -0.94 3.89
CA ALA A 204 23.79 -1.02 3.33
C ALA A 204 23.81 -1.63 1.91
N GLY A 205 22.74 -2.27 1.48
CA GLY A 205 22.55 -2.82 0.14
C GLY A 205 21.36 -3.75 0.04
N MET A 206 21.17 -4.30 -1.16
CA MET A 206 20.05 -5.20 -1.46
C MET A 206 20.02 -6.45 -0.57
N THR A 207 21.17 -6.99 -0.19
CA THR A 207 21.23 -8.20 0.65
C THR A 207 20.58 -8.00 2.01
N GLU A 208 20.84 -6.87 2.66
CA GLU A 208 20.24 -6.55 3.95
C GLU A 208 18.74 -6.28 3.81
N TYR A 209 18.34 -5.52 2.77
CA TYR A 209 16.95 -5.25 2.45
C TYR A 209 16.13 -6.52 2.22
N VAL A 210 16.69 -7.48 1.46
CA VAL A 210 16.07 -8.78 1.19
C VAL A 210 16.03 -9.65 2.45
N ALA A 211 17.09 -9.61 3.27
CA ALA A 211 17.15 -10.37 4.53
C ALA A 211 16.04 -9.98 5.51
N ASP A 212 15.68 -8.69 5.58
CA ASP A 212 14.53 -8.28 6.40
C ASP A 212 13.21 -8.78 5.83
N LYS A 213 13.04 -8.75 4.50
CA LYS A 213 11.80 -9.27 3.88
C LYS A 213 11.62 -10.76 4.07
N LYS A 214 12.69 -11.54 4.09
CA LYS A 214 12.67 -12.99 4.30
C LYS A 214 12.08 -13.37 5.66
N ALA A 215 12.13 -12.49 6.66
CA ALA A 215 11.52 -12.72 7.95
C ALA A 215 10.04 -13.17 7.85
N VAL A 216 9.31 -12.80 6.78
CA VAL A 216 7.90 -13.17 6.59
C VAL A 216 7.65 -14.67 6.55
N PHE A 217 8.66 -15.47 6.13
CA PHE A 217 8.55 -16.93 6.05
C PHE A 217 9.56 -17.68 6.94
N GLU A 218 10.58 -17.01 7.50
CA GLU A 218 11.66 -17.66 8.26
C GLU A 218 11.15 -18.48 9.46
N GLU A 219 10.06 -18.03 10.11
CA GLU A 219 9.47 -18.68 11.29
C GLU A 219 8.25 -19.55 10.94
N GLN A 220 7.89 -19.70 9.66
CA GLN A 220 6.75 -20.54 9.25
C GLN A 220 7.00 -22.03 9.52
N GLU A 221 5.92 -22.77 9.78
CA GLU A 221 5.92 -24.20 10.03
C GLU A 221 5.52 -25.00 8.77
N PRO A 222 5.75 -26.34 8.73
CA PRO A 222 5.52 -27.16 7.53
C PRO A 222 4.07 -27.24 7.03
N ASP A 223 3.10 -26.96 7.85
CA ASP A 223 1.67 -26.90 7.49
C ASP A 223 1.26 -25.55 6.88
N GLN A 224 2.11 -24.52 7.00
CA GLN A 224 1.91 -23.20 6.42
C GLN A 224 2.41 -23.14 4.98
N LYS A 225 2.08 -22.08 4.27
CA LYS A 225 2.33 -21.96 2.84
C LYS A 225 3.09 -20.68 2.54
N ALA A 226 4.06 -20.77 1.62
CA ALA A 226 4.84 -19.62 1.16
C ALA A 226 4.73 -19.49 -0.36
N VAL A 227 4.32 -18.33 -0.86
CA VAL A 227 4.10 -18.03 -2.27
C VAL A 227 5.22 -17.15 -2.78
N PHE A 228 5.93 -17.62 -3.83
CA PHE A 228 7.09 -16.97 -4.42
C PHE A 228 6.88 -16.64 -5.89
N ASN A 229 7.49 -15.55 -6.34
CA ASN A 229 7.54 -15.16 -7.74
C ASN A 229 8.68 -15.89 -8.44
N LEU A 230 8.36 -16.83 -9.32
CA LEU A 230 9.34 -17.63 -10.04
C LEU A 230 10.19 -16.79 -11.02
N ASP A 231 9.62 -15.68 -11.53
CA ASP A 231 10.29 -14.78 -12.46
C ASP A 231 11.31 -13.86 -11.77
N ASP A 232 11.29 -13.78 -10.43
CA ASP A 232 12.15 -12.90 -9.65
C ASP A 232 13.48 -13.57 -9.27
N PRO A 233 14.63 -13.10 -9.78
CA PRO A 233 15.93 -13.71 -9.49
C PRO A 233 16.28 -13.80 -8.01
N TRP A 234 15.81 -12.83 -7.18
CA TRP A 234 16.06 -12.80 -5.75
C TRP A 234 15.35 -13.92 -4.99
N GLN A 235 14.21 -14.37 -5.51
CA GLN A 235 13.37 -15.37 -4.85
C GLN A 235 13.72 -16.83 -5.18
N ARG A 236 14.64 -17.07 -6.12
CA ARG A 236 15.00 -18.43 -6.56
C ARG A 236 15.52 -19.34 -5.44
N GLY A 237 16.19 -18.78 -4.45
CA GLY A 237 16.72 -19.53 -3.31
C GLY A 237 15.74 -19.72 -2.16
N PHE A 238 14.70 -18.92 -2.05
CA PHE A 238 13.81 -18.85 -0.90
C PHE A 238 13.08 -20.14 -0.56
N PRO A 239 12.66 -20.96 -1.54
CA PRO A 239 12.02 -22.25 -1.23
C PRO A 239 12.88 -23.21 -0.41
N ASN A 240 14.21 -23.08 -0.50
CA ASN A 240 15.15 -23.91 0.27
C ASN A 240 15.45 -23.33 1.66
N GLU A 241 14.98 -22.12 1.95
CA GLU A 241 15.22 -21.41 3.20
C GLU A 241 13.99 -21.38 4.12
N THR A 242 12.87 -21.91 3.66
CA THR A 242 11.62 -21.99 4.45
C THR A 242 11.31 -23.43 4.82
N ARG A 243 10.61 -23.63 5.95
CA ARG A 243 9.98 -24.89 6.32
C ARG A 243 8.56 -25.01 5.78
N ALA A 244 7.95 -23.87 5.39
CA ALA A 244 6.61 -23.84 4.83
C ALA A 244 6.57 -24.51 3.46
N ARG A 245 5.40 -25.00 3.05
CA ARG A 245 5.19 -25.56 1.73
C ARG A 245 5.27 -24.47 0.67
N PRO A 246 6.22 -24.55 -0.30
CA PRO A 246 6.38 -23.53 -1.33
C PRO A 246 5.35 -23.68 -2.45
N PHE A 247 4.87 -22.53 -2.95
CA PHE A 247 4.05 -22.37 -4.14
C PHE A 247 4.62 -21.23 -4.98
N PHE A 248 4.36 -21.27 -6.30
CA PHE A 248 4.99 -20.33 -7.20
C PHE A 248 3.95 -19.62 -8.08
N PHE A 249 4.22 -18.40 -8.48
CA PHE A 249 3.50 -17.79 -9.60
C PHE A 249 4.50 -17.25 -10.63
N SER A 250 4.08 -17.28 -11.92
CA SER A 250 4.89 -16.84 -13.05
C SER A 250 4.03 -16.10 -14.08
N ALA A 251 4.60 -15.09 -14.74
CA ALA A 251 4.01 -14.45 -15.90
C ALA A 251 4.11 -15.32 -17.17
N GLY A 252 4.96 -16.33 -17.17
CA GLY A 252 5.09 -17.36 -18.20
C GLY A 252 4.60 -18.71 -17.69
N ASP A 253 5.07 -19.78 -18.35
CA ASP A 253 4.74 -21.15 -17.99
C ASP A 253 5.29 -21.56 -16.62
N LEU A 254 4.55 -22.42 -15.92
CA LEU A 254 4.99 -23.04 -14.69
C LEU A 254 5.43 -24.49 -14.96
N PRO A 255 6.66 -24.91 -14.60
CA PRO A 255 7.13 -26.28 -14.69
C PRO A 255 6.13 -27.30 -14.13
N ALA A 256 6.00 -28.45 -14.78
CA ALA A 256 4.94 -29.45 -14.50
C ALA A 256 5.03 -30.03 -13.07
N ASP A 257 6.22 -30.08 -12.51
CA ASP A 257 6.53 -30.56 -11.15
C ASP A 257 6.27 -29.51 -10.05
N LEU A 258 6.06 -28.24 -10.43
CA LEU A 258 5.76 -27.16 -9.46
C LEU A 258 4.26 -26.96 -9.29
N CYS A 259 3.88 -26.53 -8.08
CA CYS A 259 2.54 -26.13 -7.71
C CYS A 259 2.44 -24.59 -7.68
N GLY A 260 1.36 -24.04 -8.22
CA GLY A 260 1.21 -22.59 -8.24
C GLY A 260 0.32 -22.08 -9.36
N ALA A 261 0.52 -20.81 -9.75
CA ALA A 261 -0.26 -20.13 -10.78
C ALA A 261 0.60 -19.60 -11.91
N TRP A 262 0.06 -19.57 -13.14
CA TRP A 262 0.77 -19.09 -14.33
C TRP A 262 -0.18 -18.55 -15.38
N TRP A 263 0.35 -17.84 -16.37
CA TRP A 263 -0.41 -17.40 -17.52
C TRP A 263 -0.35 -18.45 -18.66
N ALA A 264 -1.52 -18.86 -19.15
CA ALA A 264 -1.66 -19.70 -20.32
C ALA A 264 -2.69 -19.11 -21.28
N ALA A 265 -2.31 -18.79 -22.50
CA ALA A 265 -3.19 -18.25 -23.55
C ALA A 265 -4.04 -17.03 -23.08
N GLY A 266 -3.48 -16.16 -22.25
CA GLY A 266 -4.15 -14.96 -21.74
C GLY A 266 -5.06 -15.19 -20.51
N VAL A 267 -5.07 -16.42 -19.99
CA VAL A 267 -5.84 -16.81 -18.78
C VAL A 267 -4.89 -17.18 -17.65
N GLY A 268 -5.18 -16.76 -16.45
CA GLY A 268 -4.47 -17.18 -15.25
C GLY A 268 -4.95 -18.55 -14.78
N MET A 269 -4.04 -19.51 -14.78
CA MET A 269 -4.27 -20.90 -14.36
C MET A 269 -3.60 -21.17 -13.03
N ALA A 270 -4.12 -22.11 -12.24
CA ALA A 270 -3.46 -22.57 -11.03
C ALA A 270 -3.66 -24.07 -10.80
N ARG A 271 -2.67 -24.71 -10.13
CA ARG A 271 -2.76 -26.08 -9.61
C ARG A 271 -2.09 -26.18 -8.23
N LEU A 272 -2.68 -26.91 -7.32
CA LEU A 272 -2.18 -27.08 -5.94
C LEU A 272 -1.41 -28.38 -5.70
N ALA A 273 -1.41 -29.29 -6.65
CA ALA A 273 -0.58 -30.50 -6.66
C ALA A 273 -0.07 -30.78 -8.07
N PRO A 274 1.12 -31.42 -8.27
CA PRO A 274 1.72 -31.61 -9.59
C PRO A 274 0.83 -32.38 -10.58
N ALA A 275 0.05 -33.34 -10.11
CA ALA A 275 -0.85 -34.15 -10.93
C ALA A 275 -2.31 -33.66 -10.92
N ALA A 276 -2.62 -32.57 -10.22
CA ALA A 276 -3.97 -32.03 -10.17
C ALA A 276 -4.33 -31.31 -11.49
N PRO A 277 -5.59 -31.36 -11.94
CA PRO A 277 -6.06 -30.52 -13.01
C PRO A 277 -5.81 -29.04 -12.68
N ALA A 278 -5.41 -28.26 -13.68
CA ALA A 278 -5.30 -26.83 -13.54
C ALA A 278 -6.69 -26.18 -13.60
N GLU A 279 -6.93 -25.19 -12.76
CA GLU A 279 -8.16 -24.43 -12.71
C GLU A 279 -7.93 -23.01 -13.19
N GLU A 280 -8.91 -22.42 -13.85
CA GLU A 280 -8.88 -21.02 -14.25
C GLU A 280 -9.17 -20.14 -13.03
N ILE A 281 -8.23 -19.24 -12.71
CA ILE A 281 -8.33 -18.35 -11.55
C ILE A 281 -8.42 -16.86 -11.91
N LEU A 282 -8.08 -16.49 -13.16
CA LEU A 282 -8.10 -15.09 -13.60
C LEU A 282 -8.30 -15.02 -15.11
N THR A 283 -9.40 -14.44 -15.56
CA THR A 283 -9.73 -14.26 -16.99
C THR A 283 -9.65 -12.81 -17.41
N THR A 284 -10.26 -11.92 -16.63
CA THR A 284 -10.33 -10.49 -16.87
C THR A 284 -9.95 -9.71 -15.62
N ALA A 285 -9.57 -8.46 -15.77
CA ALA A 285 -9.27 -7.57 -14.65
C ALA A 285 -9.69 -6.14 -15.02
N LEU A 286 -10.31 -5.45 -14.08
CA LEU A 286 -10.66 -4.03 -14.23
C LEU A 286 -9.44 -3.13 -14.16
N ILE A 287 -8.44 -3.51 -13.33
CA ILE A 287 -7.22 -2.73 -13.16
C ILE A 287 -6.24 -3.01 -14.31
N PRO A 288 -5.77 -1.95 -14.99
CA PRO A 288 -4.90 -2.10 -16.16
C PRO A 288 -3.44 -2.45 -15.78
N GLY A 289 -2.68 -2.89 -16.77
CA GLY A 289 -1.24 -3.09 -16.69
C GLY A 289 -0.80 -4.55 -16.40
N SER A 290 0.30 -4.96 -17.03
CA SER A 290 0.87 -6.31 -16.89
C SER A 290 1.32 -6.63 -15.46
N HIS A 291 1.84 -5.61 -14.74
CA HIS A 291 2.22 -5.72 -13.35
C HIS A 291 0.99 -6.01 -12.44
N ASN A 292 -0.17 -5.41 -12.73
CA ASN A 292 -1.40 -5.69 -11.99
C ASN A 292 -1.93 -7.09 -12.29
N ARG A 293 -1.81 -7.57 -13.52
CA ARG A 293 -2.15 -8.97 -13.84
C ARG A 293 -1.30 -9.95 -13.01
N ARG A 294 0.01 -9.70 -12.84
CA ARG A 294 0.87 -10.51 -11.97
C ARG A 294 0.45 -10.43 -10.49
N ASN A 295 0.11 -9.25 -10.00
CA ASN A 295 -0.38 -9.06 -8.64
C ASN A 295 -1.68 -9.83 -8.40
N LEU A 296 -2.61 -9.80 -9.36
CA LEU A 296 -3.87 -10.55 -9.28
C LEU A 296 -3.66 -12.06 -9.42
N LEU A 297 -2.69 -12.50 -10.22
CA LEU A 297 -2.33 -13.92 -10.31
C LEU A 297 -1.81 -14.45 -8.96
N CYS A 298 -0.93 -13.69 -8.30
CA CYS A 298 -0.49 -13.98 -6.94
C CYS A 298 -1.66 -14.00 -5.95
N ALA A 299 -2.55 -13.01 -6.02
CA ALA A 299 -3.73 -12.95 -5.17
C ALA A 299 -4.66 -14.15 -5.39
N GLY A 300 -4.92 -14.53 -6.64
CA GLY A 300 -5.74 -15.70 -6.98
C GLY A 300 -5.16 -17.01 -6.44
N LEU A 301 -3.84 -17.19 -6.54
CA LEU A 301 -3.17 -18.34 -5.94
C LEU A 301 -3.35 -18.37 -4.41
N VAL A 302 -3.16 -17.24 -3.74
CA VAL A 302 -3.34 -17.14 -2.28
C VAL A 302 -4.78 -17.43 -1.88
N LEU A 303 -5.77 -16.90 -2.61
CA LEU A 303 -7.20 -17.19 -2.39
C LEU A 303 -7.51 -18.68 -2.54
N MET A 304 -6.99 -19.32 -3.58
CA MET A 304 -7.14 -20.76 -3.81
C MET A 304 -6.47 -21.58 -2.71
N LEU A 305 -5.26 -21.18 -2.26
CA LEU A 305 -4.57 -21.81 -1.13
C LEU A 305 -5.31 -21.67 0.20
N TYR A 306 -6.10 -20.62 0.35
CA TYR A 306 -6.96 -20.39 1.53
C TYR A 306 -8.27 -21.17 1.43
N GLY A 307 -8.58 -21.78 0.28
CA GLY A 307 -9.76 -22.60 0.06
C GLY A 307 -10.96 -21.86 -0.55
N VAL A 308 -10.77 -20.66 -1.12
CA VAL A 308 -11.81 -19.97 -1.87
C VAL A 308 -12.09 -20.73 -3.17
N PRO A 309 -13.35 -21.11 -3.48
CA PRO A 309 -13.68 -21.81 -4.72
C PRO A 309 -13.25 -21.03 -5.96
N ALA A 310 -12.73 -21.73 -6.97
CA ALA A 310 -12.17 -21.11 -8.18
C ALA A 310 -13.15 -20.17 -8.91
N GLU A 311 -14.42 -20.52 -8.98
CA GLU A 311 -15.46 -19.65 -9.56
C GLU A 311 -15.60 -18.35 -8.77
N THR A 312 -15.71 -18.43 -7.43
CA THR A 312 -15.87 -17.26 -6.56
C THR A 312 -14.65 -16.35 -6.63
N LEU A 313 -13.43 -16.90 -6.58
CA LEU A 313 -12.21 -16.07 -6.65
C LEU A 313 -12.04 -15.42 -8.02
N ARG A 314 -12.36 -16.12 -9.11
CA ARG A 314 -12.31 -15.59 -10.48
C ARG A 314 -13.27 -14.41 -10.65
N ASP A 315 -14.51 -14.56 -10.19
CA ASP A 315 -15.51 -13.50 -10.20
C ASP A 315 -15.12 -12.31 -9.34
N ALA A 316 -14.53 -12.55 -8.17
CA ALA A 316 -14.05 -11.49 -7.29
C ALA A 316 -12.89 -10.72 -7.94
N LEU A 317 -11.89 -11.42 -8.47
CA LEU A 317 -10.74 -10.77 -9.10
C LEU A 317 -11.11 -10.01 -10.37
N ALA A 318 -12.07 -10.51 -11.15
CA ALA A 318 -12.60 -9.82 -12.32
C ALA A 318 -13.30 -8.49 -11.97
N ARG A 319 -13.89 -8.40 -10.78
CA ARG A 319 -14.59 -7.20 -10.27
C ARG A 319 -13.76 -6.38 -9.29
N PHE A 320 -12.53 -6.77 -9.01
CA PHE A 320 -11.67 -6.02 -8.07
C PHE A 320 -11.40 -4.60 -8.58
N PRO A 321 -11.84 -3.57 -7.87
CA PRO A 321 -11.78 -2.19 -8.35
C PRO A 321 -10.37 -1.57 -8.31
N GLY A 322 -9.41 -2.26 -7.73
CA GLY A 322 -8.07 -1.73 -7.46
C GLY A 322 -7.92 -1.18 -6.05
N VAL A 323 -6.82 -0.47 -5.84
CA VAL A 323 -6.52 0.20 -4.58
C VAL A 323 -6.85 1.67 -4.72
N GLU A 324 -7.56 2.23 -3.75
CA GLU A 324 -7.91 3.64 -3.75
C GLU A 324 -6.66 4.51 -3.96
N HIS A 325 -6.78 5.47 -4.86
CA HIS A 325 -5.70 6.40 -5.26
C HIS A 325 -4.49 5.77 -6.00
N ARG A 326 -4.58 4.51 -6.46
CA ARG A 326 -3.53 3.83 -7.26
C ARG A 326 -4.10 3.29 -8.55
N LEU A 327 -3.98 4.05 -9.65
CA LEU A 327 -4.62 3.73 -10.94
C LEU A 327 -6.08 3.32 -10.76
N GLU A 328 -6.75 3.91 -9.78
CA GLU A 328 -8.13 3.63 -9.43
C GLU A 328 -9.06 4.15 -10.53
N HIS A 329 -9.64 3.25 -11.32
CA HIS A 329 -10.75 3.61 -12.21
C HIS A 329 -12.01 3.76 -11.36
N PHE A 330 -12.47 4.98 -11.11
CA PHE A 330 -13.59 5.23 -10.20
C PHE A 330 -14.87 5.72 -10.88
N LEU A 331 -14.79 6.18 -12.13
CA LEU A 331 -15.94 6.67 -12.87
C LEU A 331 -15.71 6.55 -14.39
N THR A 332 -16.77 6.16 -15.11
CA THR A 332 -16.89 6.42 -16.57
C THR A 332 -18.09 7.32 -16.79
N TRP A 333 -17.89 8.44 -17.46
CA TRP A 333 -18.93 9.41 -17.76
C TRP A 333 -18.85 9.86 -19.22
N ARG A 334 -19.93 9.67 -19.97
CA ARG A 334 -20.00 10.01 -21.42
C ARG A 334 -18.80 9.50 -22.24
N GLY A 335 -18.32 8.27 -21.96
CA GLY A 335 -17.14 7.69 -22.63
C GLY A 335 -15.79 8.27 -22.17
N ILE A 336 -15.75 9.08 -21.11
CA ILE A 336 -14.51 9.50 -20.44
C ILE A 336 -14.30 8.65 -19.20
N ARG A 337 -13.18 7.90 -19.14
CA ARG A 337 -12.76 7.11 -17.98
C ARG A 337 -11.87 7.96 -17.08
N PHE A 338 -12.19 8.02 -15.81
CA PHE A 338 -11.41 8.77 -14.82
C PHE A 338 -10.58 7.82 -13.96
N TYR A 339 -9.26 8.04 -13.99
CA TYR A 339 -8.29 7.28 -13.19
C TYR A 339 -7.66 8.17 -12.13
N ASN A 340 -7.76 7.74 -10.87
CA ASN A 340 -7.14 8.40 -9.74
C ASN A 340 -5.85 7.67 -9.35
N ASP A 341 -4.71 8.28 -9.63
CA ASP A 341 -3.39 7.80 -9.27
C ASP A 341 -2.67 8.81 -8.37
N SER A 342 -3.42 9.43 -7.46
CA SER A 342 -2.90 10.46 -6.55
C SER A 342 -1.77 9.94 -5.64
N ALA A 343 -1.65 8.64 -5.41
CA ALA A 343 -0.53 8.02 -4.70
C ALA A 343 0.80 8.06 -5.48
N ALA A 344 0.80 8.44 -6.77
CA ALA A 344 2.00 8.71 -7.56
C ALA A 344 2.67 10.00 -7.07
N THR A 345 3.63 9.87 -6.17
CA THR A 345 4.38 10.99 -5.58
C THR A 345 5.81 11.10 -6.11
N ILE A 346 6.15 10.31 -7.12
CA ILE A 346 7.45 10.29 -7.82
C ILE A 346 7.22 10.13 -9.33
N PRO A 347 8.10 10.67 -10.19
CA PRO A 347 8.00 10.60 -11.66
C PRO A 347 7.84 9.17 -12.18
N GLN A 348 8.57 8.21 -11.63
CA GLN A 348 8.52 6.82 -12.06
C GLN A 348 7.11 6.21 -11.97
N ALA A 349 6.33 6.57 -10.94
CA ALA A 349 4.94 6.10 -10.81
C ALA A 349 4.05 6.65 -11.96
N THR A 350 4.22 7.92 -12.31
CA THR A 350 3.49 8.55 -13.45
C THR A 350 3.86 7.92 -14.79
N ILE A 351 5.15 7.57 -14.99
CA ILE A 351 5.60 6.85 -16.19
C ILE A 351 4.85 5.53 -16.34
N GLU A 352 4.83 4.75 -15.27
CA GLU A 352 4.13 3.45 -15.25
C GLU A 352 2.61 3.63 -15.46
N ALA A 353 2.03 4.67 -14.86
CA ALA A 353 0.61 4.96 -14.94
C ALA A 353 0.17 5.33 -16.37
N VAL A 354 0.92 6.21 -17.04
CA VAL A 354 0.61 6.63 -18.43
C VAL A 354 0.61 5.42 -19.38
N GLY A 355 1.58 4.51 -19.23
CA GLY A 355 1.64 3.29 -20.06
C GLY A 355 0.61 2.23 -19.70
N ALA A 356 -0.10 2.35 -18.57
CA ALA A 356 -1.04 1.37 -18.09
C ALA A 356 -2.51 1.65 -18.42
N VAL A 357 -2.89 2.93 -18.62
CA VAL A 357 -4.29 3.30 -18.90
C VAL A 357 -4.59 3.27 -20.39
N PRO A 358 -5.86 2.98 -20.78
CA PRO A 358 -6.26 2.98 -22.20
C PRO A 358 -6.11 4.34 -22.86
N GLU A 359 -5.55 4.37 -24.07
CA GLU A 359 -5.44 5.57 -24.91
C GLU A 359 -6.79 5.94 -25.54
N PRO A 360 -6.97 7.23 -25.90
CA PRO A 360 -6.09 8.39 -25.68
C PRO A 360 -6.13 8.88 -24.23
N VAL A 361 -4.99 9.32 -23.72
CA VAL A 361 -4.81 9.80 -22.35
C VAL A 361 -4.70 11.33 -22.30
N VAL A 362 -5.47 11.94 -21.39
CA VAL A 362 -5.26 13.28 -20.87
C VAL A 362 -4.63 13.17 -19.50
N LEU A 363 -3.39 13.61 -19.32
CA LEU A 363 -2.64 13.52 -18.07
C LEU A 363 -2.79 14.80 -17.25
N ILE A 364 -3.24 14.70 -16.00
CA ILE A 364 -3.11 15.76 -15.00
C ILE A 364 -1.90 15.43 -14.12
N THR A 365 -0.87 16.30 -14.14
CA THR A 365 0.40 16.06 -13.44
C THR A 365 0.96 17.33 -12.80
N GLY A 366 1.99 17.20 -11.95
CA GLY A 366 2.63 18.34 -11.29
C GLY A 366 2.29 18.49 -9.81
N GLY A 367 2.95 19.43 -9.15
CA GLY A 367 2.87 19.70 -7.71
C GLY A 367 4.22 20.03 -7.10
N THR A 368 4.38 19.77 -5.79
CA THR A 368 5.58 20.15 -5.05
C THR A 368 6.71 19.11 -5.22
N ASP A 369 7.92 19.57 -5.51
CA ASP A 369 9.14 18.75 -5.54
C ASP A 369 9.58 18.37 -4.11
N LYS A 370 10.12 17.18 -3.96
CA LYS A 370 10.82 16.71 -2.77
C LYS A 370 12.31 16.45 -3.05
N ASN A 371 12.89 17.21 -3.97
CA ASN A 371 14.28 17.13 -4.40
C ASN A 371 14.64 15.80 -5.10
N ILE A 372 13.77 15.39 -6.02
CA ILE A 372 13.96 14.17 -6.83
C ILE A 372 14.29 14.51 -8.28
N ASP A 373 14.84 13.51 -9.00
CA ASP A 373 15.13 13.61 -10.42
C ASP A 373 13.86 13.40 -11.25
N PHE A 374 13.54 14.36 -12.14
CA PHE A 374 12.42 14.29 -13.08
C PHE A 374 12.86 13.89 -14.50
N ALA A 375 14.16 13.79 -14.78
CA ALA A 375 14.66 13.47 -16.12
C ALA A 375 14.04 12.21 -16.74
N PRO A 376 13.80 11.12 -15.99
CA PRO A 376 13.16 9.91 -16.54
C PRO A 376 11.76 10.14 -17.12
N LEU A 377 11.03 11.18 -16.67
CA LEU A 377 9.70 11.49 -17.16
C LEU A 377 9.71 11.95 -18.64
N ALA A 378 10.81 12.51 -19.12
CA ALA A 378 10.93 13.08 -20.46
C ALA A 378 10.56 12.07 -21.56
N GLU A 379 10.92 10.81 -21.41
CA GLU A 379 10.62 9.74 -22.38
C GLU A 379 9.13 9.43 -22.51
N THR A 380 8.32 9.84 -21.54
CA THR A 380 6.89 9.49 -21.45
C THR A 380 5.98 10.68 -21.78
N LEU A 381 6.49 11.92 -21.73
CA LEU A 381 5.68 13.14 -21.92
C LEU A 381 5.05 13.28 -23.31
N HIS A 382 5.51 12.53 -24.30
CA HIS A 382 4.93 12.53 -25.66
C HIS A 382 3.76 11.53 -25.82
N LEU A 383 3.53 10.63 -24.87
CA LEU A 383 2.48 9.59 -24.92
C LEU A 383 1.08 10.17 -24.67
N PRO A 384 0.85 11.03 -23.65
CA PRO A 384 -0.46 11.65 -23.46
C PRO A 384 -0.82 12.56 -24.64
N ARG A 385 -2.07 12.54 -25.04
CA ARG A 385 -2.60 13.44 -26.10
C ARG A 385 -2.78 14.88 -25.63
N ALA A 386 -2.93 15.07 -24.33
CA ALA A 386 -2.93 16.38 -23.69
C ALA A 386 -2.34 16.27 -22.28
N ILE A 387 -1.70 17.33 -21.82
CA ILE A 387 -1.12 17.43 -20.49
C ILE A 387 -1.67 18.68 -19.81
N VAL A 388 -2.14 18.52 -18.59
CA VAL A 388 -2.64 19.59 -17.73
C VAL A 388 -1.78 19.66 -16.47
N LEU A 389 -1.25 20.83 -16.16
CA LEU A 389 -0.29 21.01 -15.07
C LEU A 389 -0.96 21.62 -13.84
N LEU A 390 -0.66 21.05 -12.65
CA LEU A 390 -0.91 21.69 -11.36
C LEU A 390 0.31 22.50 -10.94
N SER A 391 0.10 23.67 -10.32
CA SER A 391 1.17 24.53 -9.81
C SER A 391 2.01 23.83 -8.72
N GLY A 392 3.31 24.16 -8.70
CA GLY A 392 4.24 23.69 -7.69
C GLY A 392 5.70 23.67 -8.17
N THR A 393 6.62 23.52 -7.22
CA THR A 393 8.07 23.56 -7.53
C THR A 393 8.54 22.40 -8.42
N GLY A 394 7.88 21.23 -8.35
CA GLY A 394 8.13 20.09 -9.24
C GLY A 394 7.62 20.36 -10.66
N THR A 395 6.55 21.13 -10.79
CA THR A 395 5.97 21.49 -12.09
C THR A 395 6.93 22.33 -12.91
N GLU A 396 7.74 23.19 -12.28
CA GLU A 396 8.75 23.97 -13.01
C GLU A 396 9.79 23.06 -13.67
N LYS A 397 10.19 21.97 -13.01
CA LYS A 397 11.09 20.96 -13.60
C LYS A 397 10.42 20.23 -14.77
N ILE A 398 9.14 19.87 -14.64
CA ILE A 398 8.36 19.22 -15.70
C ILE A 398 8.24 20.17 -16.90
N ARG A 399 8.00 21.47 -16.70
CA ARG A 399 7.94 22.47 -17.78
C ARG A 399 9.22 22.57 -18.60
N VAL A 400 10.38 22.47 -17.96
CA VAL A 400 11.67 22.43 -18.65
C VAL A 400 11.75 21.20 -19.56
N LEU A 401 11.33 20.02 -19.09
CA LEU A 401 11.31 18.80 -19.90
C LEU A 401 10.33 18.89 -21.06
N LEU A 402 9.12 19.42 -20.83
CA LEU A 402 8.11 19.64 -21.88
C LEU A 402 8.62 20.58 -22.98
N SER A 403 9.29 21.67 -22.57
CA SER A 403 9.88 22.62 -23.51
C SER A 403 10.98 21.96 -24.37
N ALA A 404 11.85 21.15 -23.73
CA ALA A 404 12.91 20.43 -24.43
C ALA A 404 12.36 19.38 -25.41
N ALA A 405 11.22 18.75 -25.06
CA ALA A 405 10.54 17.77 -25.89
C ALA A 405 9.58 18.36 -26.92
N HIS A 406 9.43 19.69 -26.97
CA HIS A 406 8.46 20.43 -27.81
C HIS A 406 7.00 19.99 -27.59
N VAL A 407 6.65 19.60 -26.35
CA VAL A 407 5.31 19.18 -25.95
C VAL A 407 4.60 20.36 -25.27
N SER A 408 3.39 20.69 -25.74
CA SER A 408 2.55 21.72 -25.11
C SER A 408 1.77 21.15 -23.92
N ALA A 409 1.50 22.00 -22.93
CA ALA A 409 0.65 21.67 -21.80
C ALA A 409 -0.22 22.87 -21.41
N ASP A 410 -1.40 22.58 -20.84
CA ASP A 410 -2.31 23.58 -20.28
C ASP A 410 -1.92 23.87 -18.81
N GLY A 411 -2.05 25.12 -18.41
CA GLY A 411 -1.73 25.56 -17.04
C GLY A 411 -0.33 26.18 -16.89
N PRO A 412 0.29 26.15 -15.68
CA PRO A 412 -0.16 25.45 -14.49
C PRO A 412 -1.37 26.11 -13.80
N PHE A 413 -2.21 25.28 -13.19
CA PHE A 413 -3.39 25.71 -12.43
C PHE A 413 -3.12 25.69 -10.92
N ASP A 414 -3.57 26.74 -10.22
CA ASP A 414 -3.38 26.88 -8.78
C ASP A 414 -4.42 26.11 -7.93
N ASN A 415 -5.42 25.53 -8.59
CA ASN A 415 -6.39 24.68 -7.94
C ASN A 415 -6.75 23.46 -8.81
N LEU A 416 -7.15 22.38 -8.15
CA LEU A 416 -7.44 21.11 -8.81
C LEU A 416 -8.73 21.17 -9.65
N ARG A 417 -9.72 21.99 -9.28
CA ARG A 417 -10.99 22.07 -10.01
C ARG A 417 -10.79 22.57 -11.44
N ASP A 418 -10.03 23.65 -11.60
CA ASP A 418 -9.76 24.22 -12.93
C ASP A 418 -8.92 23.25 -13.79
N ALA A 419 -7.96 22.55 -13.16
CA ALA A 419 -7.21 21.50 -13.86
C ALA A 419 -8.10 20.36 -14.35
N VAL A 420 -9.05 19.90 -13.53
CA VAL A 420 -10.01 18.85 -13.91
C VAL A 420 -10.94 19.33 -15.01
N GLN A 421 -11.45 20.55 -14.93
CA GLN A 421 -12.30 21.12 -15.99
C GLN A 421 -11.55 21.23 -17.32
N MET A 422 -10.29 21.67 -17.30
CA MET A 422 -9.46 21.71 -18.51
C MET A 422 -9.23 20.30 -19.06
N ALA A 423 -8.94 19.32 -18.21
CA ALA A 423 -8.74 17.95 -18.66
C ALA A 423 -10.02 17.33 -19.26
N MET A 424 -11.20 17.62 -18.70
CA MET A 424 -12.49 17.21 -19.27
C MET A 424 -12.71 17.84 -20.66
N ALA A 425 -12.47 19.15 -20.81
CA ALA A 425 -12.59 19.84 -22.11
C ALA A 425 -11.64 19.25 -23.16
N ARG A 426 -10.38 18.89 -22.77
CA ARG A 426 -9.44 18.22 -23.67
C ARG A 426 -9.89 16.82 -24.06
N ALA A 427 -10.42 16.04 -23.11
CA ALA A 427 -10.95 14.70 -23.39
C ALA A 427 -12.15 14.75 -24.35
N GLU A 428 -13.05 15.71 -24.20
CA GLU A 428 -14.19 15.92 -25.09
C GLU A 428 -13.72 16.37 -26.49
N GLU A 429 -12.76 17.29 -26.58
CA GLU A 429 -12.14 17.73 -27.81
C GLU A 429 -11.52 16.56 -28.60
N LEU A 430 -10.78 15.68 -27.93
CA LEU A 430 -10.19 14.48 -28.52
C LEU A 430 -11.26 13.56 -29.12
N ARG A 431 -12.36 13.34 -28.39
CA ARG A 431 -13.46 12.48 -28.83
C ARG A 431 -14.26 13.09 -30.00
N SER A 432 -14.45 14.41 -30.01
CA SER A 432 -15.21 15.12 -31.08
C SER A 432 -14.45 15.25 -32.39
N ARG A 433 -13.13 15.37 -32.33
CA ARG A 433 -12.28 15.58 -33.53
C ARG A 433 -12.00 14.31 -34.33
N VAL A 434 -12.09 13.15 -33.72
CA VAL A 434 -11.74 11.86 -34.33
C VAL A 434 -12.92 10.90 -34.23
N LEU A 435 -13.64 10.73 -35.32
CA LEU A 435 -14.85 9.87 -35.41
C LEU A 435 -14.65 8.41 -34.96
N SER A 436 -13.39 7.95 -34.82
CA SER A 436 -13.05 6.63 -34.34
C SER A 436 -12.72 6.53 -32.84
N ILE A 437 -12.70 7.66 -32.11
CA ILE A 437 -12.42 7.69 -30.67
C ILE A 437 -13.74 7.74 -29.90
N GLU A 438 -14.22 6.59 -29.47
CA GLU A 438 -15.43 6.49 -28.66
C GLU A 438 -15.18 6.81 -27.20
N GLU A 439 -13.97 6.52 -26.67
CA GLU A 439 -13.59 6.65 -25.28
C GLU A 439 -12.25 7.37 -25.10
N ALA A 440 -12.10 8.12 -24.02
CA ALA A 440 -10.84 8.74 -23.62
C ALA A 440 -10.58 8.53 -22.14
N SER A 441 -9.32 8.59 -21.71
CA SER A 441 -8.92 8.45 -20.31
C SER A 441 -8.41 9.76 -19.75
N ILE A 442 -8.93 10.21 -18.60
CA ILE A 442 -8.32 11.27 -17.79
C ILE A 442 -7.56 10.57 -16.65
N LEU A 443 -6.25 10.72 -16.65
CA LEU A 443 -5.35 10.16 -15.66
C LEU A 443 -4.83 11.26 -14.72
N PHE A 444 -5.21 11.20 -13.45
CA PHE A 444 -4.64 12.06 -12.42
C PHE A 444 -3.45 11.37 -11.77
N SER A 445 -2.24 11.59 -12.28
CA SER A 445 -0.99 11.01 -11.76
C SER A 445 0.05 12.12 -11.61
N PRO A 446 0.10 12.73 -10.39
CA PRO A 446 0.86 13.96 -10.19
C PRO A 446 2.38 13.82 -10.35
N GLY A 447 2.99 12.67 -10.00
CA GLY A 447 4.45 12.48 -10.02
C GLY A 447 5.21 13.37 -9.01
N CYS A 448 4.47 14.10 -8.19
CA CYS A 448 4.93 15.07 -7.21
C CYS A 448 4.24 14.88 -5.88
N THR A 449 4.82 15.44 -4.81
CA THR A 449 4.15 15.42 -3.50
C THR A 449 2.93 16.33 -3.51
N SER A 450 2.03 16.11 -2.55
CA SER A 450 0.77 16.85 -2.39
C SER A 450 0.91 18.13 -1.54
N PHE A 451 2.07 18.34 -0.92
CA PHE A 451 2.28 19.47 -0.01
C PHE A 451 2.10 20.82 -0.71
N GLY A 452 1.49 21.77 -0.01
CA GLY A 452 1.18 23.10 -0.50
C GLY A 452 -0.30 23.30 -0.84
N MET A 453 -0.94 22.36 -1.56
CA MET A 453 -2.37 22.43 -1.89
C MET A 453 -3.24 21.45 -1.10
N PHE A 454 -2.67 20.37 -0.55
CA PHE A 454 -3.40 19.29 0.09
C PHE A 454 -2.72 18.83 1.38
N LEU A 455 -3.47 18.19 2.27
CA LEU A 455 -2.93 17.64 3.52
C LEU A 455 -1.95 16.48 3.25
N ASN A 456 -2.28 15.62 2.29
CA ASN A 456 -1.47 14.49 1.84
C ASN A 456 -2.01 13.97 0.49
N GLU A 457 -1.40 12.93 -0.07
CA GLU A 457 -1.79 12.31 -1.33
C GLU A 457 -3.19 11.68 -1.30
N PHE A 458 -3.65 11.21 -0.14
CA PHE A 458 -5.00 10.64 0.01
C PHE A 458 -6.07 11.74 0.03
N ASP A 459 -5.83 12.86 0.72
CA ASP A 459 -6.69 14.04 0.68
C ASP A 459 -6.80 14.57 -0.75
N ARG A 460 -5.67 14.64 -1.47
CA ARG A 460 -5.60 15.04 -2.87
C ARG A 460 -6.46 14.14 -3.76
N GLY A 461 -6.37 12.82 -3.57
CA GLY A 461 -7.14 11.85 -4.33
C GLY A 461 -8.65 11.87 -4.03
N ARG A 462 -9.05 12.06 -2.77
CA ARG A 462 -10.47 12.25 -2.41
C ARG A 462 -11.05 13.50 -3.05
N LYS A 463 -10.35 14.65 -2.96
CA LYS A 463 -10.76 15.91 -3.60
C LYS A 463 -10.89 15.78 -5.12
N PHE A 464 -10.00 15.02 -5.76
CA PHE A 464 -10.14 14.73 -7.19
C PHE A 464 -11.47 14.01 -7.48
N LYS A 465 -11.79 12.95 -6.76
CA LYS A 465 -13.05 12.20 -6.91
C LYS A 465 -14.28 13.08 -6.65
N GLU A 466 -14.26 13.89 -5.59
CA GLU A 466 -15.34 14.83 -5.23
C GLU A 466 -15.57 15.90 -6.33
N ILE A 467 -14.49 16.46 -6.87
CA ILE A 467 -14.56 17.46 -7.94
C ILE A 467 -15.16 16.85 -9.21
N VAL A 468 -14.67 15.69 -9.63
CA VAL A 468 -15.20 14.98 -10.82
C VAL A 468 -16.68 14.67 -10.63
N ALA A 469 -17.08 14.14 -9.49
CA ALA A 469 -18.50 13.84 -9.19
C ALA A 469 -19.38 15.10 -9.25
N ALA A 470 -18.90 16.21 -8.70
CA ALA A 470 -19.65 17.48 -8.72
C ALA A 470 -19.77 18.07 -10.12
N LEU A 471 -18.72 17.99 -10.96
CA LEU A 471 -18.74 18.52 -12.34
C LEU A 471 -19.65 17.67 -13.23
N THR A 472 -19.54 16.34 -13.16
CA THR A 472 -20.39 15.43 -13.97
C THR A 472 -21.85 15.49 -13.57
N ALA A 473 -22.17 15.68 -12.29
CA ALA A 473 -23.55 15.88 -11.83
C ALA A 473 -24.14 17.22 -12.29
N ALA A 474 -23.35 18.32 -12.26
CA ALA A 474 -23.78 19.63 -12.73
C ALA A 474 -24.14 19.63 -14.22
N GLU A 475 -23.33 18.95 -15.06
CA GLU A 475 -23.62 18.84 -16.50
C GLU A 475 -24.79 17.89 -16.81
N ALA A 476 -25.04 16.88 -15.98
CA ALA A 476 -26.22 16.02 -16.11
C ALA A 476 -27.54 16.75 -15.75
N ALA A 477 -27.46 17.82 -14.95
CA ALA A 477 -28.58 18.66 -14.55
C ALA A 477 -28.83 19.85 -15.50
N SER A 478 -27.93 20.12 -16.45
CA SER A 478 -28.11 21.15 -17.48
C SER A 478 -28.94 20.55 -18.62
N PRO A 479 -30.07 21.17 -19.02
CA PRO A 479 -31.01 20.63 -19.99
C PRO A 479 -30.44 20.54 -21.42
#